data_fb7056e3c850b44e836b786ecf8580fe
#
_entry.id   fb7056e3c850b44e836b786ecf8580fe
#
_cell.length_a   1.000
_cell.length_b   1.000
_cell.length_c   1.000
_cell.angle_alpha   90.00
_cell.angle_beta   90.00
_cell.angle_gamma   90.00
#
_symmetry.space_group_name_H-M   'P 1'
#
loop_
_entity.id
_entity.type
_entity.pdbx_description
1 polymer ?
#
loop_
_entity_poly.entity_id
_entity_poly.type
_entity_poly.pdbx_seq_one_letter_code
_entity_poly.pdbx_strand_id
1 'polypeptide(L)'
;GVMYEEYDTYRTRFPEEPEAYRSRRERLLGMLMKRLAGGDGGTRQEAMFVLGRRVFGSGILGEHEKRRAFLLTGRKLLETCYEEAEDPLTFYYRAAMLGRVYRFMTEQRLFHGGFPMEESRPIAFFPGTFDPFTLSHKGIVRAIRDRGFEVLLAIDEFSWSKRTQPYRIRRRIAAMSVADEFHVHIFPEDFPVNIANPENLRRLREAFPGRPVSIVVGSDVVAHASSYQRPPEPDSIHSFDHVIFRRDEVAGPVDYGCIRGRVVELTLPPQLEEISSTRIREAVDANRDISNLVDPAVQDFIYRRGLYLREPQDKPMLRTEDLEFSLCREARELAPLLDQLTPPPEGLARAVADSGDQAVLLHRSGSDEPLGAVTFRCLDSQMLYARLKSPQLTGLVRQSTGGRALLISGVLVPRGDQQEEFGQLLLTEVLTLALSREYAYGLYCPLEGAASAFARQASKTASLFQGCSGSSTARRAASASRAVSTKSESSPSVARALIAA
;
A
#
# COMPACT_ATOMS: atom_id res chain seq x y z
N GLY A 1 -10.05 -5.14 28.19
CA GLY A 1 -10.83 -5.82 29.25
C GLY A 1 -11.63 -4.82 30.06
N VAL A 2 -10.98 -4.10 30.95
CA VAL A 2 -11.62 -3.20 31.94
C VAL A 2 -12.61 -2.19 31.30
N MET A 3 -12.23 -1.52 30.21
CA MET A 3 -13.11 -0.55 29.54
C MET A 3 -14.38 -1.17 28.93
N TYR A 4 -14.31 -2.43 28.52
CA TYR A 4 -15.48 -3.12 27.98
C TYR A 4 -16.44 -3.57 29.08
N GLU A 5 -15.89 -3.95 30.25
CA GLU A 5 -16.65 -4.25 31.45
C GLU A 5 -17.33 -2.99 31.99
N GLU A 6 -16.66 -1.84 31.99
CA GLU A 6 -17.28 -0.54 32.31
C GLU A 6 -18.42 -0.20 31.37
N TYR A 7 -18.27 -0.45 30.05
CA TYR A 7 -19.34 -0.24 29.09
C TYR A 7 -20.57 -1.11 29.39
N ASP A 8 -20.36 -2.39 29.65
CA ASP A 8 -21.43 -3.34 29.96
C ASP A 8 -22.13 -2.97 31.25
N THR A 9 -21.37 -2.53 32.26
CA THR A 9 -21.91 -2.03 33.54
C THR A 9 -22.74 -0.76 33.35
N TYR A 10 -22.26 0.17 32.51
CA TYR A 10 -22.98 1.40 32.20
C TYR A 10 -24.30 1.09 31.48
N ARG A 11 -24.29 0.24 30.46
CA ARG A 11 -25.50 -0.19 29.75
C ARG A 11 -26.55 -0.80 30.67
N THR A 12 -26.11 -1.61 31.64
CA THR A 12 -26.99 -2.26 32.58
C THR A 12 -27.58 -1.26 33.57
N ARG A 13 -26.83 -0.23 33.97
CA ARG A 13 -27.27 0.79 34.93
C ARG A 13 -28.18 1.87 34.34
N PHE A 14 -27.99 2.20 33.06
CA PHE A 14 -28.69 3.32 32.42
C PHE A 14 -29.31 2.89 31.08
N PRO A 15 -30.30 2.00 31.09
CA PRO A 15 -30.88 1.47 29.85
C PRO A 15 -31.68 2.52 29.06
N GLU A 16 -32.07 3.65 29.69
CA GLU A 16 -32.94 4.66 29.10
C GLU A 16 -32.21 5.83 28.41
N GLU A 17 -30.89 5.79 28.31
CA GLU A 17 -30.06 6.85 27.69
C GLU A 17 -29.39 6.39 26.40
N PRO A 18 -30.13 6.15 25.31
CA PRO A 18 -29.56 5.54 24.09
C PRO A 18 -28.46 6.39 23.44
N GLU A 19 -28.53 7.72 23.51
CA GLU A 19 -27.52 8.61 22.95
C GLU A 19 -26.20 8.59 23.74
N ALA A 20 -26.28 8.54 25.06
CA ALA A 20 -25.12 8.41 25.93
C ALA A 20 -24.40 7.09 25.68
N TYR A 21 -25.12 5.99 25.46
CA TYR A 21 -24.55 4.69 25.04
C TYR A 21 -23.86 4.76 23.70
N ARG A 22 -24.50 5.39 22.71
CA ARG A 22 -23.96 5.52 21.39
C ARG A 22 -22.61 6.26 21.42
N SER A 23 -22.57 7.41 22.05
CA SER A 23 -21.38 8.23 22.20
C SER A 23 -20.26 7.47 22.93
N ARG A 24 -20.57 6.78 24.03
CA ARG A 24 -19.58 6.03 24.81
C ARG A 24 -19.05 4.84 24.04
N ARG A 25 -19.91 4.12 23.33
CA ARG A 25 -19.50 3.00 22.46
C ARG A 25 -18.61 3.46 21.33
N GLU A 26 -18.95 4.53 20.64
CA GLU A 26 -18.10 5.08 19.57
C GLU A 26 -16.74 5.52 20.10
N ARG A 27 -16.69 6.12 21.27
CA ARG A 27 -15.43 6.43 21.94
C ARG A 27 -14.61 5.18 22.23
N LEU A 28 -15.21 4.11 22.71
CA LEU A 28 -14.52 2.83 22.94
C LEU A 28 -14.02 2.21 21.64
N LEU A 29 -14.82 2.22 20.59
CA LEU A 29 -14.38 1.76 19.27
C LEU A 29 -13.19 2.59 18.75
N GLY A 30 -13.24 3.91 18.87
CA GLY A 30 -12.13 4.80 18.53
C GLY A 30 -10.85 4.47 19.30
N MET A 31 -10.97 4.25 20.61
CA MET A 31 -9.82 3.83 21.43
C MET A 31 -9.25 2.47 21.03
N LEU A 32 -10.10 1.50 20.69
CA LEU A 32 -9.66 0.20 20.17
C LEU A 32 -8.95 0.33 18.82
N MET A 33 -9.50 1.13 17.91
CA MET A 33 -8.87 1.40 16.62
C MET A 33 -7.52 2.10 16.78
N LYS A 34 -7.42 3.03 17.72
CA LYS A 34 -6.15 3.71 18.03
C LYS A 34 -5.09 2.75 18.54
N ARG A 35 -5.46 1.87 19.47
CA ARG A 35 -4.56 0.82 19.99
C ARG A 35 -4.14 -0.17 18.92
N LEU A 36 -5.07 -0.53 18.02
CA LEU A 36 -4.77 -1.39 16.89
C LEU A 36 -3.74 -0.76 15.94
N ALA A 37 -3.87 0.53 15.65
CA ALA A 37 -3.01 1.23 14.71
C ALA A 37 -1.63 1.59 15.27
N GLY A 38 -1.54 2.01 16.54
CA GLY A 38 -0.34 2.59 17.13
C GLY A 38 0.21 1.88 18.37
N GLY A 39 -0.44 0.82 18.87
CA GLY A 39 -0.01 0.09 20.05
C GLY A 39 1.25 -0.77 19.83
N ASP A 40 1.87 -1.17 20.93
CA ASP A 40 2.85 -2.27 20.93
C ASP A 40 2.17 -3.60 20.57
N GLY A 41 2.98 -4.67 20.42
CA GLY A 41 2.47 -5.99 20.02
C GLY A 41 1.38 -6.51 20.95
N GLY A 42 1.54 -6.43 22.28
CA GLY A 42 0.56 -6.87 23.27
C GLY A 42 -0.72 -6.05 23.23
N THR A 43 -0.59 -4.74 23.15
CA THR A 43 -1.74 -3.82 23.05
C THR A 43 -2.55 -4.02 21.77
N ARG A 44 -1.86 -4.28 20.63
CA ARG A 44 -2.53 -4.62 19.37
C ARG A 44 -3.28 -5.94 19.46
N GLN A 45 -2.65 -6.97 20.01
CA GLN A 45 -3.26 -8.29 20.19
C GLN A 45 -4.52 -8.21 21.06
N GLU A 46 -4.48 -7.46 22.16
CA GLU A 46 -5.66 -7.22 23.02
C GLU A 46 -6.77 -6.50 22.22
N ALA A 47 -6.44 -5.45 21.45
CA ALA A 47 -7.41 -4.74 20.62
C ALA A 47 -8.06 -5.67 19.58
N MET A 48 -7.28 -6.50 18.89
CA MET A 48 -7.77 -7.50 17.94
C MET A 48 -8.69 -8.52 18.60
N PHE A 49 -8.32 -9.00 19.79
CA PHE A 49 -9.14 -9.93 20.55
C PHE A 49 -10.49 -9.32 20.93
N VAL A 50 -10.48 -8.09 21.46
CA VAL A 50 -11.72 -7.40 21.85
C VAL A 50 -12.61 -7.13 20.64
N LEU A 51 -12.07 -6.61 19.54
CA LEU A 51 -12.82 -6.39 18.31
C LEU A 51 -13.41 -7.69 17.76
N GLY A 52 -12.59 -8.72 17.59
CA GLY A 52 -13.04 -9.97 17.02
C GLY A 52 -14.04 -10.73 17.92
N ARG A 53 -13.76 -10.85 19.19
CA ARG A 53 -14.55 -11.69 20.09
C ARG A 53 -15.69 -10.95 20.76
N ARG A 54 -15.50 -9.71 21.21
CA ARG A 54 -16.51 -8.96 21.97
C ARG A 54 -17.41 -8.11 21.10
N VAL A 55 -16.86 -7.48 20.06
CA VAL A 55 -17.66 -6.63 19.17
C VAL A 55 -18.39 -7.47 18.12
N PHE A 56 -17.67 -8.29 17.35
CA PHE A 56 -18.26 -9.02 16.22
C PHE A 56 -18.65 -10.47 16.52
N GLY A 57 -18.09 -11.10 17.55
CA GLY A 57 -18.22 -12.54 17.81
C GLY A 57 -19.09 -12.93 18.98
N SER A 58 -19.53 -12.00 19.83
CA SER A 58 -20.33 -12.32 21.02
C SER A 58 -21.81 -11.91 20.85
N GLY A 59 -22.69 -12.49 21.68
CA GLY A 59 -24.08 -12.05 21.79
C GLY A 59 -24.29 -10.80 22.66
N ILE A 60 -23.22 -10.15 23.14
CA ILE A 60 -23.29 -8.97 24.01
C ILE A 60 -23.87 -7.77 23.25
N LEU A 61 -23.40 -7.53 22.01
CA LEU A 61 -23.96 -6.49 21.16
C LEU A 61 -25.12 -7.05 20.33
N GLY A 62 -26.21 -6.29 20.26
CA GLY A 62 -27.31 -6.58 19.33
C GLY A 62 -26.88 -6.41 17.87
N GLU A 63 -27.65 -6.99 16.95
CA GLU A 63 -27.32 -6.95 15.50
C GLU A 63 -27.19 -5.52 14.95
N HIS A 64 -28.06 -4.61 15.37
CA HIS A 64 -27.98 -3.20 14.98
C HIS A 64 -26.67 -2.54 15.44
N GLU A 65 -26.23 -2.84 16.64
CA GLU A 65 -25.00 -2.30 17.20
C GLU A 65 -23.75 -2.86 16.51
N LYS A 66 -23.75 -4.15 16.17
CA LYS A 66 -22.69 -4.77 15.37
C LYS A 66 -22.59 -4.17 13.96
N ARG A 67 -23.75 -3.95 13.32
CA ARG A 67 -23.79 -3.29 11.99
C ARG A 67 -23.20 -1.89 12.06
N ARG A 68 -23.60 -1.10 13.05
CA ARG A 68 -23.03 0.25 13.24
C ARG A 68 -21.53 0.20 13.51
N ALA A 69 -21.07 -0.70 14.37
CA ALA A 69 -19.64 -0.89 14.62
C ALA A 69 -18.90 -1.25 13.33
N PHE A 70 -19.47 -2.12 12.50
CA PHE A 70 -18.88 -2.48 11.22
C PHE A 70 -18.83 -1.30 10.23
N LEU A 71 -19.91 -0.53 10.11
CA LEU A 71 -19.94 0.66 9.24
C LEU A 71 -18.86 1.69 9.62
N LEU A 72 -18.64 1.87 10.93
CA LEU A 72 -17.64 2.81 11.45
C LEU A 72 -16.20 2.30 11.33
N THR A 73 -15.97 1.01 11.53
CA THR A 73 -14.61 0.45 11.70
C THR A 73 -14.16 -0.51 10.59
N GLY A 74 -15.10 -1.07 9.83
CA GLY A 74 -14.80 -2.17 8.88
C GLY A 74 -13.71 -1.82 7.88
N ARG A 75 -13.78 -0.66 7.26
CA ARG A 75 -12.76 -0.18 6.31
C ARG A 75 -11.40 -0.01 6.98
N LYS A 76 -11.36 0.56 8.17
CA LYS A 76 -10.12 0.74 8.94
C LYS A 76 -9.52 -0.61 9.40
N LEU A 77 -10.36 -1.58 9.72
CA LEU A 77 -9.90 -2.94 10.03
C LEU A 77 -9.24 -3.59 8.83
N LEU A 78 -9.80 -3.40 7.63
CA LEU A 78 -9.19 -3.91 6.39
C LEU A 78 -7.86 -3.23 6.09
N GLU A 79 -7.72 -1.95 6.37
CA GLU A 79 -6.45 -1.22 6.22
C GLU A 79 -5.31 -1.83 7.05
N THR A 80 -5.61 -2.43 8.21
CA THR A 80 -4.59 -3.12 9.02
C THR A 80 -3.98 -4.34 8.35
N CYS A 81 -4.63 -4.89 7.32
CA CYS A 81 -4.10 -6.01 6.54
C CYS A 81 -2.88 -5.62 5.67
N TYR A 82 -2.74 -4.34 5.35
CA TYR A 82 -1.59 -3.83 4.60
C TYR A 82 -0.32 -3.70 5.45
N GLU A 83 -0.46 -3.79 6.77
CA GLU A 83 0.69 -3.74 7.66
C GLU A 83 1.31 -5.14 7.83
N GLU A 84 2.63 -5.19 7.81
CA GLU A 84 3.35 -6.42 8.15
C GLU A 84 3.10 -6.81 9.61
N ALA A 85 2.89 -8.10 9.85
CA ALA A 85 2.84 -8.62 11.21
C ALA A 85 4.26 -8.70 11.76
N GLU A 86 4.52 -7.98 12.86
CA GLU A 86 5.86 -7.93 13.50
C GLU A 86 6.25 -9.28 14.11
N ASP A 87 5.27 -10.12 14.45
CA ASP A 87 5.45 -11.42 15.06
C ASP A 87 4.32 -12.40 14.69
N PRO A 88 4.56 -13.73 14.78
CA PRO A 88 3.56 -14.74 14.46
C PRO A 88 2.28 -14.64 15.28
N LEU A 89 2.37 -14.20 16.54
CA LEU A 89 1.23 -14.12 17.44
C LEU A 89 0.29 -12.99 16.99
N THR A 90 0.81 -11.83 16.63
CA THR A 90 0.04 -10.73 16.04
C THR A 90 -0.66 -11.17 14.76
N PHE A 91 -0.01 -11.97 13.91
CA PHE A 91 -0.64 -12.56 12.74
C PHE A 91 -1.86 -13.42 13.09
N TYR A 92 -1.75 -14.31 14.08
CA TYR A 92 -2.87 -15.17 14.49
C TYR A 92 -4.04 -14.36 15.05
N TYR A 93 -3.79 -13.36 15.87
CA TYR A 93 -4.84 -12.48 16.40
C TYR A 93 -5.53 -11.69 15.28
N ARG A 94 -4.77 -11.21 14.30
CA ARG A 94 -5.30 -10.53 13.11
C ARG A 94 -6.21 -11.46 12.31
N ALA A 95 -5.74 -12.65 11.99
CA ALA A 95 -6.50 -13.67 11.26
C ALA A 95 -7.80 -14.04 12.00
N ALA A 96 -7.73 -14.22 13.31
CA ALA A 96 -8.90 -14.53 14.14
C ALA A 96 -9.91 -13.38 14.15
N MET A 97 -9.45 -12.14 14.27
CA MET A 97 -10.30 -10.94 14.21
C MET A 97 -11.00 -10.84 12.84
N LEU A 98 -10.24 -10.95 11.75
CA LEU A 98 -10.77 -10.89 10.38
C LEU A 98 -11.75 -12.03 10.09
N GLY A 99 -11.46 -13.23 10.57
CA GLY A 99 -12.38 -14.37 10.47
C GLY A 99 -13.73 -14.12 11.17
N ARG A 100 -13.74 -13.41 12.30
CA ARG A 100 -14.97 -13.01 12.99
C ARG A 100 -15.75 -11.93 12.25
N VAL A 101 -15.04 -10.94 11.72
CA VAL A 101 -15.63 -9.89 10.87
C VAL A 101 -16.23 -10.51 9.60
N TYR A 102 -15.50 -11.41 8.93
CA TYR A 102 -15.97 -12.11 7.75
C TYR A 102 -17.24 -12.93 8.04
N ARG A 103 -17.26 -13.69 9.14
CA ARG A 103 -18.45 -14.42 9.56
C ARG A 103 -19.64 -13.50 9.76
N PHE A 104 -19.45 -12.39 10.47
CA PHE A 104 -20.49 -11.38 10.69
C PHE A 104 -21.03 -10.84 9.36
N MET A 105 -20.14 -10.49 8.41
CA MET A 105 -20.56 -10.03 7.07
C MET A 105 -21.38 -11.09 6.34
N THR A 106 -20.96 -12.34 6.39
CA THR A 106 -21.66 -13.47 5.75
C THR A 106 -23.04 -13.67 6.36
N GLU A 107 -23.16 -13.66 7.68
CA GLU A 107 -24.43 -13.74 8.38
C GLU A 107 -25.38 -12.60 7.99
N GLN A 108 -24.87 -11.36 7.94
CA GLN A 108 -25.66 -10.21 7.48
C GLN A 108 -26.14 -10.39 6.04
N ARG A 109 -25.27 -10.88 5.14
CA ARG A 109 -25.64 -11.10 3.74
C ARG A 109 -26.69 -12.18 3.55
N LEU A 110 -26.55 -13.32 4.24
CA LEU A 110 -27.39 -14.50 4.05
C LEU A 110 -28.71 -14.43 4.79
N PHE A 111 -28.70 -13.90 6.04
CA PHE A 111 -29.86 -13.98 6.94
C PHE A 111 -30.58 -12.65 7.15
N HIS A 112 -29.91 -11.52 6.85
CA HIS A 112 -30.47 -10.20 7.12
C HIS A 112 -30.57 -9.29 5.88
N GLY A 113 -30.36 -9.84 4.67
CA GLY A 113 -30.53 -9.11 3.43
C GLY A 113 -29.41 -8.09 3.11
N GLY A 114 -28.32 -8.08 3.87
CA GLY A 114 -27.18 -7.20 3.69
C GLY A 114 -27.13 -6.06 4.72
N PHE A 115 -26.28 -5.06 4.45
CA PHE A 115 -26.17 -3.88 5.30
C PHE A 115 -27.06 -2.76 4.75
N PRO A 116 -28.02 -2.23 5.53
CA PRO A 116 -28.65 -0.99 5.15
C PRO A 116 -27.57 0.10 5.10
N MET A 117 -27.39 0.71 3.94
CA MET A 117 -26.49 1.87 3.80
C MET A 117 -27.08 3.05 4.55
N GLU A 118 -26.30 3.66 5.43
CA GLU A 118 -26.63 4.97 5.98
C GLU A 118 -26.63 6.01 4.85
N GLU A 119 -27.25 7.17 5.05
CA GLU A 119 -27.27 8.25 4.08
C GLU A 119 -25.85 8.51 3.53
N SER A 120 -25.71 8.55 2.22
CA SER A 120 -24.42 8.78 1.60
C SER A 120 -23.96 10.21 1.84
N ARG A 121 -22.89 10.37 2.60
CA ARG A 121 -22.28 11.67 2.86
C ARG A 121 -21.57 12.21 1.61
N PRO A 122 -21.54 13.54 1.37
CA PRO A 122 -20.68 14.11 0.36
C PRO A 122 -19.21 13.79 0.67
N ILE A 123 -18.40 13.69 -0.37
CA ILE A 123 -16.98 13.35 -0.27
C ILE A 123 -16.14 14.62 -0.15
N ALA A 124 -15.22 14.63 0.80
CA ALA A 124 -14.13 15.59 0.85
C ALA A 124 -12.82 14.87 0.52
N PHE A 125 -12.31 15.07 -0.68
CA PHE A 125 -11.05 14.50 -1.16
C PHE A 125 -9.91 15.42 -0.74
N PHE A 126 -9.04 14.94 0.14
CA PHE A 126 -7.94 15.70 0.71
C PHE A 126 -6.58 15.14 0.27
N PRO A 127 -6.03 15.62 -0.84
CA PRO A 127 -4.70 15.24 -1.28
C PRO A 127 -3.63 15.98 -0.48
N GLY A 128 -2.51 15.32 -0.21
CA GLY A 128 -1.39 15.96 0.45
C GLY A 128 -0.20 15.04 0.67
N THR A 129 0.96 15.64 0.85
CA THR A 129 2.21 14.92 1.12
C THR A 129 2.22 14.27 2.50
N PHE A 130 1.66 14.92 3.52
CA PHE A 130 1.53 14.45 4.91
C PHE A 130 2.82 13.86 5.51
N ASP A 131 3.89 14.62 5.50
CA ASP A 131 5.22 14.16 5.90
C ASP A 131 5.82 14.96 7.09
N PRO A 132 5.39 14.69 8.35
CA PRO A 132 4.31 13.80 8.77
C PRO A 132 2.92 14.43 8.74
N PHE A 133 1.88 13.60 8.90
CA PHE A 133 0.53 14.06 9.21
C PHE A 133 0.51 14.68 10.62
N THR A 134 0.00 15.91 10.74
CA THR A 134 0.08 16.73 11.93
C THR A 134 -1.23 16.86 12.67
N LEU A 135 -1.24 17.41 13.88
CA LEU A 135 -2.47 17.79 14.60
C LEU A 135 -3.26 18.88 13.87
N SER A 136 -2.58 19.76 13.10
CA SER A 136 -3.26 20.70 12.19
C SER A 136 -4.08 19.97 11.14
N HIS A 137 -3.49 19.00 10.44
CA HIS A 137 -4.21 18.16 9.48
C HIS A 137 -5.39 17.42 10.14
N LYS A 138 -5.18 16.89 11.35
CA LYS A 138 -6.27 16.24 12.12
C LYS A 138 -7.39 17.23 12.47
N GLY A 139 -7.06 18.46 12.80
CA GLY A 139 -8.03 19.55 13.02
C GLY A 139 -8.86 19.87 11.79
N ILE A 140 -8.21 19.97 10.60
CA ILE A 140 -8.89 20.18 9.32
C ILE A 140 -9.87 19.05 9.05
N VAL A 141 -9.40 17.81 9.16
CA VAL A 141 -10.21 16.59 8.94
C VAL A 141 -11.46 16.57 9.83
N ARG A 142 -11.28 16.87 11.13
CA ARG A 142 -12.41 16.94 12.09
C ARG A 142 -13.41 18.02 11.69
N ALA A 143 -12.92 19.21 11.37
CA ALA A 143 -13.79 20.32 10.99
C ALA A 143 -14.60 20.01 9.71
N ILE A 144 -14.05 19.27 8.75
CA ILE A 144 -14.74 18.83 7.53
C ILE A 144 -15.75 17.74 7.86
N ARG A 145 -15.34 16.71 8.61
CA ARG A 145 -16.22 15.61 9.04
C ARG A 145 -17.44 16.12 9.81
N ASP A 146 -17.23 17.07 10.71
CA ASP A 146 -18.30 17.64 11.56
C ASP A 146 -19.31 18.47 10.74
N ARG A 147 -18.95 18.86 9.51
CA ARG A 147 -19.87 19.43 8.51
C ARG A 147 -20.62 18.35 7.70
N GLY A 148 -20.51 17.09 8.07
CA GLY A 148 -21.25 15.99 7.45
C GLY A 148 -20.55 15.33 6.26
N PHE A 149 -19.30 15.63 5.97
CA PHE A 149 -18.54 14.97 4.92
C PHE A 149 -17.97 13.62 5.35
N GLU A 150 -17.75 12.76 4.38
CA GLU A 150 -16.81 11.66 4.47
C GLU A 150 -15.47 12.12 3.90
N VAL A 151 -14.41 12.05 4.70
CA VAL A 151 -13.09 12.58 4.32
C VAL A 151 -12.21 11.45 3.80
N LEU A 152 -11.63 11.65 2.63
CA LEU A 152 -10.70 10.72 2.00
C LEU A 152 -9.33 11.38 1.88
N LEU A 153 -8.37 10.86 2.66
CA LEU A 153 -6.98 11.33 2.66
C LEU A 153 -6.22 10.64 1.53
N ALA A 154 -5.86 11.37 0.50
CA ALA A 154 -5.01 10.89 -0.60
C ALA A 154 -3.57 11.31 -0.35
N ILE A 155 -2.70 10.34 -0.10
CA ILE A 155 -1.30 10.59 0.16
C ILE A 155 -0.58 10.66 -1.17
N ASP A 156 -0.01 11.82 -1.49
CA ASP A 156 0.73 11.99 -2.73
C ASP A 156 1.93 11.04 -2.76
N GLU A 157 2.00 10.21 -3.78
CA GLU A 157 3.09 9.27 -3.96
C GLU A 157 4.41 10.01 -4.21
N PHE A 158 4.33 11.12 -4.96
CA PHE A 158 5.49 11.93 -5.33
C PHE A 158 5.33 13.37 -4.89
N SER A 159 6.23 13.83 -4.05
CA SER A 159 6.40 15.26 -3.80
C SER A 159 7.52 15.79 -4.69
N TRP A 160 7.17 16.39 -5.81
CA TRP A 160 8.10 16.95 -6.80
C TRP A 160 9.13 17.93 -6.24
N SER A 161 8.84 18.53 -5.10
CA SER A 161 9.66 19.62 -4.53
C SER A 161 10.28 19.30 -3.18
N LYS A 162 10.00 18.13 -2.58
CA LYS A 162 10.44 17.82 -1.21
C LYS A 162 10.96 16.39 -1.12
N ARG A 163 12.10 16.20 -0.47
CA ARG A 163 12.52 14.87 -0.03
C ARG A 163 11.61 14.44 1.13
N THR A 164 10.89 13.35 0.95
CA THR A 164 9.90 12.86 1.90
C THR A 164 10.24 11.46 2.37
N GLN A 165 9.65 11.06 3.51
CA GLN A 165 9.63 9.66 3.89
C GLN A 165 8.91 8.82 2.83
N PRO A 166 9.26 7.53 2.68
CA PRO A 166 8.58 6.64 1.77
C PRO A 166 7.06 6.66 1.93
N TYR A 167 6.34 6.48 0.83
CA TYR A 167 4.88 6.50 0.80
C TYR A 167 4.24 5.66 1.92
N ARG A 168 4.69 4.40 2.10
CA ARG A 168 4.16 3.50 3.14
C ARG A 168 4.32 4.04 4.56
N ILE A 169 5.43 4.73 4.84
CA ILE A 169 5.67 5.38 6.14
C ILE A 169 4.68 6.52 6.36
N ARG A 170 4.50 7.40 5.37
CA ARG A 170 3.56 8.53 5.42
C ARG A 170 2.12 8.06 5.54
N ARG A 171 1.75 7.03 4.78
CA ARG A 171 0.44 6.37 4.85
C ARG A 171 0.18 5.80 6.24
N ARG A 172 1.14 5.10 6.82
CA ARG A 172 1.04 4.55 8.19
C ARG A 172 0.88 5.65 9.23
N ILE A 173 1.65 6.71 9.14
CA ILE A 173 1.53 7.89 10.04
C ILE A 173 0.12 8.50 9.93
N ALA A 174 -0.38 8.73 8.72
CA ALA A 174 -1.72 9.25 8.52
C ALA A 174 -2.80 8.31 9.08
N ALA A 175 -2.71 7.01 8.79
CA ALA A 175 -3.64 6.00 9.29
C ALA A 175 -3.67 5.94 10.83
N MET A 176 -2.50 5.97 11.49
CA MET A 176 -2.42 6.04 12.96
C MET A 176 -3.05 7.33 13.51
N SER A 177 -2.83 8.47 12.85
CA SER A 177 -3.35 9.75 13.28
C SER A 177 -4.88 9.80 13.27
N VAL A 178 -5.51 9.18 12.27
CA VAL A 178 -6.97 9.21 12.08
C VAL A 178 -7.67 7.90 12.44
N ALA A 179 -6.98 6.99 13.12
CA ALA A 179 -7.54 5.68 13.47
C ALA A 179 -8.83 5.80 14.31
N ASP A 180 -8.91 6.80 15.16
CA ASP A 180 -10.05 7.13 16.02
C ASP A 180 -11.07 8.09 15.37
N GLU A 181 -10.83 8.57 14.16
CA GLU A 181 -11.71 9.49 13.46
C GLU A 181 -12.61 8.72 12.48
N PHE A 182 -13.87 8.50 12.86
CA PHE A 182 -14.86 7.86 11.99
C PHE A 182 -15.23 8.78 10.82
N HIS A 183 -15.63 8.19 9.69
CA HIS A 183 -15.87 8.89 8.42
C HIS A 183 -14.62 9.58 7.84
N VAL A 184 -13.43 9.16 8.29
CA VAL A 184 -12.16 9.60 7.73
C VAL A 184 -11.37 8.36 7.32
N HIS A 185 -10.97 8.26 6.07
CA HIS A 185 -10.34 7.08 5.50
C HIS A 185 -9.12 7.45 4.67
N ILE A 186 -8.16 6.53 4.59
CA ILE A 186 -7.07 6.65 3.63
C ILE A 186 -7.59 6.26 2.25
N PHE A 187 -7.30 7.08 1.25
CA PHE A 187 -7.68 6.80 -0.13
C PHE A 187 -6.85 5.64 -0.70
N PRO A 188 -7.42 4.74 -1.51
CA PRO A 188 -6.71 3.61 -2.08
C PRO A 188 -5.50 4.03 -2.94
N GLU A 189 -4.38 3.34 -2.80
CA GLU A 189 -3.14 3.62 -3.53
C GLU A 189 -3.18 3.18 -5.00
N ASP A 190 -3.99 2.18 -5.29
CA ASP A 190 -4.23 1.66 -6.63
C ASP A 190 -5.15 2.54 -7.50
N PHE A 191 -5.59 3.67 -6.96
CA PHE A 191 -6.37 4.67 -7.67
C PHE A 191 -5.68 6.04 -7.57
N PRO A 192 -4.56 6.26 -8.26
CA PRO A 192 -3.83 7.51 -8.18
C PRO A 192 -4.64 8.68 -8.75
N VAL A 193 -4.67 9.78 -8.02
CA VAL A 193 -5.35 11.01 -8.44
C VAL A 193 -4.40 12.19 -8.37
N ASN A 194 -4.03 12.69 -9.53
CA ASN A 194 -3.37 13.98 -9.66
C ASN A 194 -4.43 15.06 -9.91
N ILE A 195 -4.60 15.97 -8.95
CA ILE A 195 -5.60 17.06 -9.05
C ILE A 195 -5.30 18.08 -10.16
N ALA A 196 -4.11 18.07 -10.73
CA ALA A 196 -3.76 18.87 -11.91
C ALA A 196 -4.17 18.22 -13.23
N ASN A 197 -4.62 16.95 -13.21
CA ASN A 197 -5.02 16.19 -14.40
C ASN A 197 -6.53 16.05 -14.48
N PRO A 198 -7.20 16.67 -15.47
CA PRO A 198 -8.66 16.59 -15.64
C PRO A 198 -9.21 15.17 -15.77
N GLU A 199 -8.47 14.27 -16.43
CA GLU A 199 -8.88 12.87 -16.60
C GLU A 199 -8.92 12.13 -15.25
N ASN A 200 -7.92 12.36 -14.37
CA ASN A 200 -7.93 11.78 -13.02
C ASN A 200 -9.09 12.33 -12.20
N LEU A 201 -9.39 13.62 -12.33
CA LEU A 201 -10.52 14.25 -11.64
C LEU A 201 -11.86 13.75 -12.16
N ARG A 202 -12.00 13.52 -13.47
CA ARG A 202 -13.19 12.89 -14.05
C ARG A 202 -13.40 11.49 -13.47
N ARG A 203 -12.36 10.64 -13.46
CA ARG A 203 -12.41 9.30 -12.85
C ARG A 203 -12.75 9.35 -11.36
N LEU A 204 -12.21 10.33 -10.63
CA LEU A 204 -12.54 10.53 -9.22
C LEU A 204 -14.04 10.81 -9.04
N ARG A 205 -14.63 11.66 -9.86
CA ARG A 205 -16.08 11.95 -9.82
C ARG A 205 -16.92 10.72 -10.16
N GLU A 206 -16.52 9.96 -11.18
CA GLU A 206 -17.18 8.72 -11.60
C GLU A 206 -17.12 7.61 -10.52
N ALA A 207 -16.08 7.60 -9.69
CA ALA A 207 -15.95 6.64 -8.59
C ALA A 207 -16.99 6.86 -7.46
N PHE A 208 -17.65 8.02 -7.41
CA PHE A 208 -18.65 8.36 -6.39
C PHE A 208 -19.99 8.76 -7.01
N PRO A 209 -20.70 7.87 -7.70
CA PRO A 209 -21.94 8.18 -8.38
C PRO A 209 -23.00 8.68 -7.37
N GLY A 210 -23.60 9.83 -7.68
CA GLY A 210 -24.64 10.46 -6.86
C GLY A 210 -24.13 11.13 -5.57
N ARG A 211 -22.82 11.18 -5.34
CA ARG A 211 -22.22 11.85 -4.17
C ARG A 211 -21.38 13.04 -4.65
N PRO A 212 -21.65 14.27 -4.18
CA PRO A 212 -20.81 15.43 -4.48
C PRO A 212 -19.39 15.21 -3.97
N VAL A 213 -18.40 15.55 -4.79
CA VAL A 213 -16.97 15.49 -4.44
C VAL A 213 -16.43 16.90 -4.34
N SER A 214 -15.92 17.27 -3.17
CA SER A 214 -15.22 18.52 -2.91
C SER A 214 -13.74 18.28 -2.76
N ILE A 215 -12.90 19.14 -3.31
CA ILE A 215 -11.45 19.08 -3.16
C ILE A 215 -11.04 19.90 -1.94
N VAL A 216 -10.23 19.30 -1.07
CA VAL A 216 -9.71 19.98 0.13
C VAL A 216 -8.30 20.47 -0.15
N VAL A 217 -8.06 21.76 -0.04
CA VAL A 217 -6.74 22.37 -0.29
C VAL A 217 -6.48 23.54 0.66
N GLY A 218 -5.22 23.88 0.83
CA GLY A 218 -4.82 25.10 1.52
C GLY A 218 -5.00 26.33 0.60
N SER A 219 -5.18 27.50 1.21
CA SER A 219 -5.24 28.77 0.47
C SER A 219 -3.97 29.07 -0.33
N ASP A 220 -2.80 28.61 0.17
CA ASP A 220 -1.51 28.68 -0.50
C ASP A 220 -1.48 27.89 -1.82
N VAL A 221 -2.13 26.75 -1.86
CA VAL A 221 -2.23 25.92 -3.08
C VAL A 221 -3.07 26.63 -4.14
N VAL A 222 -4.21 27.21 -3.75
CA VAL A 222 -5.04 27.96 -4.70
C VAL A 222 -4.30 29.16 -5.25
N ALA A 223 -3.55 29.88 -4.41
CA ALA A 223 -2.80 31.06 -4.81
C ALA A 223 -1.59 30.76 -5.73
N HIS A 224 -0.91 29.62 -5.55
CA HIS A 224 0.41 29.42 -6.14
C HIS A 224 0.53 28.19 -7.05
N ALA A 225 -0.39 27.20 -6.97
CA ALA A 225 -0.26 26.01 -7.78
C ALA A 225 -0.65 26.27 -9.25
N SER A 226 0.19 25.77 -10.15
CA SER A 226 -0.01 25.93 -11.60
C SER A 226 -1.35 25.38 -12.10
N SER A 227 -1.93 24.40 -11.42
CA SER A 227 -3.25 23.85 -11.75
C SER A 227 -4.37 24.86 -11.62
N TYR A 228 -4.28 25.80 -10.68
CA TYR A 228 -5.25 26.88 -10.48
C TYR A 228 -4.99 28.11 -11.37
N GLN A 229 -3.78 28.25 -11.90
CA GLN A 229 -3.41 29.35 -12.79
C GLN A 229 -3.74 29.06 -14.27
N ARG A 230 -4.02 27.79 -14.61
CA ARG A 230 -4.45 27.41 -15.96
C ARG A 230 -5.88 27.88 -16.23
N PRO A 231 -6.26 28.13 -17.49
CA PRO A 231 -7.64 28.42 -17.84
C PRO A 231 -8.56 27.27 -17.40
N PRO A 232 -9.77 27.56 -16.88
CA PRO A 232 -10.73 26.56 -16.52
C PRO A 232 -11.19 25.73 -17.72
N GLU A 233 -10.94 24.41 -17.67
CA GLU A 233 -11.39 23.44 -18.66
C GLU A 233 -12.53 22.58 -18.08
N PRO A 234 -13.32 21.87 -18.93
CA PRO A 234 -14.23 20.84 -18.46
C PRO A 234 -13.47 19.79 -17.63
N ASP A 235 -14.06 19.36 -16.52
CA ASP A 235 -13.47 18.39 -15.57
C ASP A 235 -12.15 18.79 -14.90
N SER A 236 -11.67 20.02 -15.15
CA SER A 236 -10.53 20.55 -14.40
C SER A 236 -10.90 20.83 -12.95
N ILE A 237 -9.87 21.06 -12.12
CA ILE A 237 -10.04 21.35 -10.69
C ILE A 237 -11.02 22.50 -10.42
N HIS A 238 -11.10 23.48 -11.30
CA HIS A 238 -12.02 24.62 -11.20
C HIS A 238 -13.50 24.23 -11.20
N SER A 239 -13.86 23.07 -11.74
CA SER A 239 -15.25 22.58 -11.83
C SER A 239 -15.74 21.87 -10.56
N PHE A 240 -14.88 21.68 -9.57
CA PHE A 240 -15.21 21.02 -8.32
C PHE A 240 -15.62 21.99 -7.23
N ASP A 241 -16.42 21.52 -6.29
CA ASP A 241 -16.61 22.19 -5.01
C ASP A 241 -15.29 22.13 -4.22
N HIS A 242 -15.03 23.15 -3.41
CA HIS A 242 -13.80 23.26 -2.64
C HIS A 242 -14.07 23.45 -1.15
N VAL A 243 -13.25 22.83 -0.35
CA VAL A 243 -13.08 23.13 1.07
C VAL A 243 -11.67 23.67 1.24
N ILE A 244 -11.55 24.96 1.55
CA ILE A 244 -10.28 25.68 1.62
C ILE A 244 -9.97 26.02 3.08
N PHE A 245 -8.83 25.56 3.56
CA PHE A 245 -8.34 25.97 4.87
C PHE A 245 -7.27 27.05 4.72
N ARG A 246 -7.38 28.05 5.58
CA ARG A 246 -6.48 29.20 5.55
C ARG A 246 -5.11 28.81 6.09
N ARG A 247 -4.04 29.30 5.45
CA ARG A 247 -2.67 29.27 5.93
C ARG A 247 -2.09 30.67 6.00
N ASP A 248 -1.35 30.96 7.05
CA ASP A 248 -0.77 32.29 7.31
C ASP A 248 0.30 32.74 6.28
N GLU A 249 0.78 31.80 5.45
CA GLU A 249 1.76 32.09 4.38
C GLU A 249 1.21 33.03 3.30
N VAL A 250 -0.11 33.23 3.25
CA VAL A 250 -0.75 34.12 2.29
C VAL A 250 -1.26 35.37 3.00
N ALA A 251 -0.50 36.44 2.90
CA ALA A 251 -0.90 37.74 3.41
C ALA A 251 -2.01 38.35 2.54
N GLY A 252 -3.22 38.42 3.08
CA GLY A 252 -4.36 39.08 2.42
C GLY A 252 -5.47 38.13 1.94
N PRO A 253 -6.53 38.66 1.33
CA PRO A 253 -7.61 37.83 0.76
C PRO A 253 -7.12 37.11 -0.48
N VAL A 254 -7.35 35.79 -0.55
CA VAL A 254 -7.11 34.98 -1.75
C VAL A 254 -8.32 35.10 -2.68
N ASP A 255 -8.07 35.37 -3.96
CA ASP A 255 -9.11 35.38 -4.97
C ASP A 255 -9.45 33.95 -5.40
N TYR A 256 -10.69 33.53 -5.14
CA TYR A 256 -11.23 32.22 -5.54
C TYR A 256 -12.07 32.32 -6.83
N GLY A 257 -12.04 33.43 -7.55
CA GLY A 257 -12.85 33.66 -8.76
C GLY A 257 -12.58 32.66 -9.90
N CYS A 258 -11.46 31.95 -9.86
CA CYS A 258 -11.17 30.86 -10.81
C CYS A 258 -11.99 29.58 -10.52
N ILE A 259 -12.53 29.40 -9.31
CA ILE A 259 -13.30 28.22 -8.91
C ILE A 259 -14.76 28.43 -9.27
N ARG A 260 -15.32 27.53 -10.10
CA ARG A 260 -16.73 27.55 -10.52
C ARG A 260 -17.66 26.82 -9.56
N GLY A 261 -17.10 25.88 -8.80
CA GLY A 261 -17.80 25.14 -7.75
C GLY A 261 -18.02 26.01 -6.49
N ARG A 262 -18.76 25.47 -5.54
CA ARG A 262 -18.96 26.11 -4.25
C ARG A 262 -17.68 26.09 -3.44
N VAL A 263 -17.35 27.21 -2.80
CA VAL A 263 -16.21 27.33 -1.90
C VAL A 263 -16.69 27.41 -0.45
N VAL A 264 -16.14 26.57 0.40
CA VAL A 264 -16.32 26.58 1.84
C VAL A 264 -14.99 26.84 2.50
N GLU A 265 -14.86 27.98 3.18
CA GLU A 265 -13.63 28.27 3.94
C GLU A 265 -13.68 27.65 5.33
N LEU A 266 -12.54 27.13 5.76
CA LEU A 266 -12.31 26.62 7.11
C LEU A 266 -11.28 27.51 7.81
N THR A 267 -11.64 27.92 9.02
CA THR A 267 -10.70 28.56 9.95
C THR A 267 -10.37 27.55 11.04
N LEU A 268 -9.12 27.37 11.32
CA LEU A 268 -8.62 26.55 12.41
C LEU A 268 -8.39 27.40 13.67
N PRO A 269 -8.42 26.79 14.87
CA PRO A 269 -7.91 27.44 16.06
C PRO A 269 -6.42 27.86 15.85
N PRO A 270 -6.02 29.05 16.33
CA PRO A 270 -4.66 29.55 16.10
C PRO A 270 -3.53 28.58 16.49
N GLN A 271 -3.74 27.79 17.56
CA GLN A 271 -2.76 26.81 18.02
C GLN A 271 -2.50 25.69 16.99
N LEU A 272 -3.43 25.43 16.08
CA LEU A 272 -3.30 24.44 15.03
C LEU A 272 -2.76 25.04 13.73
N GLU A 273 -2.99 26.32 13.48
CA GLU A 273 -2.50 27.02 12.28
C GLU A 273 -0.98 27.07 12.21
N GLU A 274 -0.31 27.26 13.37
CA GLU A 274 1.16 27.29 13.47
C GLU A 274 1.86 25.94 13.27
N ILE A 275 1.12 24.83 13.26
CA ILE A 275 1.70 23.49 13.15
C ILE A 275 1.96 23.14 11.69
N SER A 276 3.22 23.00 11.31
CA SER A 276 3.62 22.53 9.97
C SER A 276 4.46 21.26 10.04
N SER A 277 4.42 20.47 8.97
CA SER A 277 5.26 19.27 8.84
C SER A 277 6.76 19.61 8.86
N THR A 278 7.15 20.75 8.30
CA THR A 278 8.54 21.23 8.32
C THR A 278 9.00 21.51 9.75
N ARG A 279 8.20 22.21 10.54
CA ARG A 279 8.52 22.49 11.95
C ARG A 279 8.72 21.20 12.77
N ILE A 280 7.94 20.14 12.45
CA ILE A 280 8.07 18.85 13.13
C ILE A 280 9.39 18.18 12.76
N ARG A 281 9.73 18.12 11.47
CA ARG A 281 11.00 17.53 11.02
C ARG A 281 12.21 18.24 11.62
N GLU A 282 12.19 19.57 11.64
CA GLU A 282 13.23 20.39 12.29
C GLU A 282 13.29 20.16 13.80
N ALA A 283 12.16 20.00 14.47
CA ALA A 283 12.11 19.72 15.89
C ALA A 283 12.69 18.34 16.23
N VAL A 284 12.37 17.32 15.45
CA VAL A 284 12.94 15.97 15.60
C VAL A 284 14.44 15.98 15.37
N ASP A 285 14.91 16.61 14.31
CA ASP A 285 16.34 16.70 14.00
C ASP A 285 17.12 17.47 15.08
N ALA A 286 16.50 18.50 15.65
CA ALA A 286 17.04 19.27 16.77
C ALA A 286 16.80 18.62 18.16
N ASN A 287 16.28 17.39 18.20
CA ASN A 287 15.94 16.67 19.44
C ASN A 287 14.99 17.45 20.37
N ARG A 288 14.02 18.16 19.79
CA ARG A 288 12.98 18.89 20.51
C ARG A 288 11.72 18.06 20.63
N ASP A 289 10.92 18.35 21.66
CA ASP A 289 9.63 17.68 21.86
C ASP A 289 8.61 18.02 20.75
N ILE A 290 7.90 17.01 20.27
CA ILE A 290 6.86 17.11 19.26
C ILE A 290 5.48 16.64 19.77
N SER A 291 5.32 16.46 21.09
CA SER A 291 4.10 15.90 21.70
C SER A 291 2.82 16.69 21.38
N ASN A 292 2.94 18.01 21.19
CA ASN A 292 1.82 18.89 20.86
C ASN A 292 1.67 19.17 19.36
N LEU A 293 2.43 18.48 18.50
CA LEU A 293 2.47 18.71 17.06
C LEU A 293 1.92 17.53 16.26
N VAL A 294 2.04 16.32 16.82
CA VAL A 294 1.58 15.08 16.22
C VAL A 294 0.74 14.25 17.21
N ASP A 295 0.04 13.27 16.70
CA ASP A 295 -0.66 12.29 17.53
C ASP A 295 0.34 11.48 18.39
N PRO A 296 0.02 11.17 19.67
CA PRO A 296 0.93 10.40 20.54
C PRO A 296 1.42 9.09 19.95
N ALA A 297 0.57 8.35 19.23
CA ALA A 297 0.97 7.12 18.56
C ALA A 297 1.98 7.37 17.43
N VAL A 298 1.86 8.49 16.75
CA VAL A 298 2.78 8.92 15.68
C VAL A 298 4.11 9.38 16.29
N GLN A 299 4.08 10.11 17.39
CA GLN A 299 5.29 10.50 18.10
C GLN A 299 6.13 9.28 18.50
N ASP A 300 5.51 8.31 19.14
CA ASP A 300 6.16 7.06 19.53
C ASP A 300 6.71 6.29 18.30
N PHE A 301 5.97 6.26 17.21
CA PHE A 301 6.42 5.64 15.97
C PHE A 301 7.62 6.37 15.34
N ILE A 302 7.61 7.70 15.32
CA ILE A 302 8.71 8.53 14.80
C ILE A 302 9.99 8.25 15.61
N TYR A 303 9.89 8.25 16.94
CA TYR A 303 11.05 8.06 17.81
C TYR A 303 11.59 6.64 17.75
N ARG A 304 10.72 5.61 17.78
CA ARG A 304 11.16 4.22 17.70
C ARG A 304 11.81 3.85 16.36
N ARG A 305 11.40 4.51 15.27
CA ARG A 305 11.94 4.27 13.94
C ARG A 305 13.08 5.21 13.56
N GLY A 306 13.41 6.20 14.41
CA GLY A 306 14.43 7.21 14.11
C GLY A 306 14.13 8.02 12.86
N LEU A 307 12.83 8.31 12.59
CA LEU A 307 12.43 9.06 11.41
C LEU A 307 12.78 10.53 11.58
N TYR A 308 13.06 11.21 10.46
CA TYR A 308 13.37 12.65 10.39
C TYR A 308 14.67 13.09 11.08
N LEU A 309 15.51 12.14 11.50
CA LEU A 309 16.84 12.44 11.97
C LEU A 309 17.77 12.71 10.79
N ARG A 310 18.55 13.80 10.87
CA ARG A 310 19.53 14.19 9.83
C ARG A 310 18.88 14.29 8.44
N GLU A 311 17.84 15.11 8.33
CA GLU A 311 17.22 15.38 7.03
C GLU A 311 18.28 15.96 6.07
N PRO A 312 18.63 15.27 4.97
CA PRO A 312 19.62 15.77 4.04
C PRO A 312 19.14 17.08 3.41
N GLN A 313 20.00 18.07 3.37
CA GLN A 313 19.69 19.38 2.79
C GLN A 313 19.58 19.32 1.26
N ASP A 314 20.22 18.33 0.63
CA ASP A 314 20.19 18.13 -0.82
C ASP A 314 19.00 17.26 -1.22
N LYS A 315 18.20 17.79 -2.12
CA LYS A 315 17.06 17.08 -2.71
C LYS A 315 17.49 16.50 -4.06
N PRO A 316 17.67 15.18 -4.21
CA PRO A 316 17.80 14.64 -5.54
C PRO A 316 16.52 14.93 -6.33
N MET A 317 16.65 15.46 -7.52
CA MET A 317 15.54 15.51 -8.46
C MET A 317 15.18 14.05 -8.79
N LEU A 318 14.06 13.59 -8.27
CA LEU A 318 13.48 12.32 -8.71
C LEU A 318 12.94 12.55 -10.13
N ARG A 319 13.58 11.92 -11.10
CA ARG A 319 12.95 11.75 -12.41
C ARG A 319 11.97 10.59 -12.26
N THR A 320 10.69 10.86 -12.38
CA THR A 320 9.68 9.83 -12.56
C THR A 320 9.66 9.45 -14.01
N GLU A 321 9.88 8.17 -14.29
CA GLU A 321 9.64 7.60 -15.60
C GLU A 321 8.41 6.70 -15.47
N ASP A 322 7.43 6.88 -16.33
CA ASP A 322 6.30 5.97 -16.41
C ASP A 322 6.77 4.72 -17.16
N LEU A 323 6.70 3.58 -16.47
CA LEU A 323 7.13 2.29 -16.98
C LEU A 323 5.92 1.38 -17.20
N GLU A 324 5.94 0.63 -18.29
CA GLU A 324 4.88 -0.32 -18.65
C GLU A 324 5.47 -1.70 -18.90
N PHE A 325 4.67 -2.72 -18.51
CA PHE A 325 5.02 -4.11 -18.82
C PHE A 325 4.16 -4.62 -19.97
N SER A 326 4.78 -5.35 -20.88
CA SER A 326 4.08 -6.06 -21.95
C SER A 326 4.45 -7.54 -21.98
N LEU A 327 3.49 -8.41 -22.28
CA LEU A 327 3.74 -9.84 -22.44
C LEU A 327 4.09 -10.12 -23.89
N CYS A 328 5.33 -10.52 -24.12
CA CYS A 328 5.84 -10.94 -25.42
C CYS A 328 5.61 -12.44 -25.63
N ARG A 329 5.09 -12.81 -26.78
CA ARG A 329 4.86 -14.21 -27.18
C ARG A 329 5.80 -14.68 -28.26
N GLU A 330 6.51 -13.79 -28.92
CA GLU A 330 7.36 -14.09 -30.06
C GLU A 330 8.81 -13.61 -29.81
N ALA A 331 9.76 -14.48 -29.99
CA ALA A 331 11.19 -14.19 -29.77
C ALA A 331 11.73 -13.00 -30.59
N ARG A 332 11.09 -12.69 -31.74
CA ARG A 332 11.50 -11.53 -32.57
C ARG A 332 11.31 -10.18 -31.86
N GLU A 333 10.38 -10.09 -30.91
CA GLU A 333 10.15 -8.87 -30.13
C GLU A 333 11.30 -8.58 -29.16
N LEU A 334 12.15 -9.56 -28.88
CA LEU A 334 13.35 -9.43 -28.07
C LEU A 334 14.58 -8.95 -28.84
N ALA A 335 14.54 -8.98 -30.17
CA ALA A 335 15.70 -8.66 -30.99
C ALA A 335 16.29 -7.26 -30.69
N PRO A 336 15.51 -6.18 -30.56
CA PRO A 336 16.07 -4.85 -30.25
C PRO A 336 16.80 -4.82 -28.90
N LEU A 337 16.34 -5.60 -27.92
CA LEU A 337 16.97 -5.70 -26.61
C LEU A 337 18.25 -6.50 -26.65
N LEU A 338 18.27 -7.61 -27.41
CA LEU A 338 19.46 -8.44 -27.55
C LEU A 338 20.61 -7.68 -28.22
N ASP A 339 20.30 -6.78 -29.14
CA ASP A 339 21.29 -5.91 -29.81
C ASP A 339 21.91 -4.87 -28.84
N GLN A 340 21.20 -4.50 -27.77
CA GLN A 340 21.71 -3.56 -26.75
C GLN A 340 22.59 -4.24 -25.69
N LEU A 341 22.56 -5.57 -25.57
CA LEU A 341 23.41 -6.29 -24.63
C LEU A 341 24.86 -6.31 -25.09
N THR A 342 25.77 -5.77 -24.30
CA THR A 342 27.19 -5.68 -24.65
C THR A 342 28.06 -6.50 -23.69
N PRO A 343 28.85 -7.50 -24.16
CA PRO A 343 28.72 -8.13 -25.47
C PRO A 343 27.44 -8.96 -25.56
N PRO A 344 26.77 -9.04 -26.70
CA PRO A 344 25.65 -9.95 -26.87
C PRO A 344 26.15 -11.38 -26.63
N PRO A 345 25.54 -12.15 -25.73
CA PRO A 345 25.97 -13.54 -25.49
C PRO A 345 25.76 -14.34 -26.77
N GLU A 346 26.85 -14.90 -27.31
CA GLU A 346 26.78 -15.74 -28.51
C GLU A 346 25.73 -16.86 -28.29
N GLY A 347 24.81 -16.97 -29.23
CA GLY A 347 23.76 -17.98 -29.17
C GLY A 347 22.54 -17.66 -28.27
N LEU A 348 22.53 -16.56 -27.50
CA LEU A 348 21.40 -16.24 -26.60
C LEU A 348 20.09 -16.01 -27.38
N ALA A 349 20.15 -15.26 -28.49
CA ALA A 349 18.99 -15.02 -29.33
C ALA A 349 18.37 -16.33 -29.86
N ARG A 350 19.24 -17.28 -30.30
CA ARG A 350 18.83 -18.60 -30.75
C ARG A 350 18.29 -19.44 -29.61
N ALA A 351 18.97 -19.43 -28.45
CA ALA A 351 18.51 -20.16 -27.25
C ALA A 351 17.15 -19.65 -26.75
N VAL A 352 16.91 -18.35 -26.77
CA VAL A 352 15.62 -17.75 -26.45
C VAL A 352 14.54 -18.18 -27.48
N ALA A 353 14.86 -18.11 -28.78
CA ALA A 353 13.94 -18.51 -29.83
C ALA A 353 13.60 -20.02 -29.78
N ASP A 354 14.59 -20.87 -29.52
CA ASP A 354 14.44 -22.32 -29.48
C ASP A 354 13.79 -22.79 -28.16
N SER A 355 13.85 -21.99 -27.10
CA SER A 355 13.26 -22.34 -25.80
C SER A 355 11.73 -22.40 -25.82
N GLY A 356 11.10 -21.64 -26.70
CA GLY A 356 9.65 -21.44 -26.75
C GLY A 356 9.11 -20.79 -25.48
N ASP A 357 9.94 -20.04 -24.77
CA ASP A 357 9.54 -19.34 -23.54
C ASP A 357 8.75 -18.08 -23.86
N GLN A 358 7.91 -17.65 -22.92
CA GLN A 358 7.29 -16.35 -22.94
C GLN A 358 8.26 -15.32 -22.34
N ALA A 359 8.07 -14.05 -22.64
CA ALA A 359 8.82 -12.98 -22.01
C ALA A 359 7.89 -11.85 -21.52
N VAL A 360 8.27 -11.23 -20.41
CA VAL A 360 7.76 -9.93 -20.01
C VAL A 360 8.81 -8.91 -20.40
N LEU A 361 8.38 -7.87 -21.10
CA LEU A 361 9.19 -6.73 -21.50
C LEU A 361 8.84 -5.54 -20.61
N LEU A 362 9.84 -4.73 -20.29
CA LEU A 362 9.73 -3.45 -19.61
C LEU A 362 9.99 -2.33 -20.61
N HIS A 363 9.10 -1.37 -20.72
CA HIS A 363 9.19 -0.21 -21.62
C HIS A 363 9.00 1.08 -20.85
N ARG A 364 9.45 2.21 -21.43
CA ARG A 364 8.91 3.51 -21.06
C ARG A 364 7.52 3.68 -21.66
N SER A 365 6.60 4.27 -20.91
CA SER A 365 5.25 4.54 -21.42
C SER A 365 5.32 5.33 -22.73
N GLY A 366 4.61 4.83 -23.74
CA GLY A 366 4.60 5.41 -25.07
C GLY A 366 5.86 5.14 -25.93
N SER A 367 6.75 4.22 -25.52
CA SER A 367 7.92 3.77 -26.29
C SER A 367 7.86 2.28 -26.56
N ASP A 368 8.09 1.89 -27.79
CA ASP A 368 8.19 0.47 -28.17
C ASP A 368 9.59 -0.12 -27.92
N GLU A 369 10.55 0.70 -27.46
CA GLU A 369 11.91 0.26 -27.19
C GLU A 369 12.01 -0.40 -25.81
N PRO A 370 12.38 -1.69 -25.73
CA PRO A 370 12.43 -2.40 -24.45
C PRO A 370 13.67 -2.01 -23.64
N LEU A 371 13.45 -1.71 -22.35
CA LEU A 371 14.49 -1.44 -21.36
C LEU A 371 15.05 -2.72 -20.74
N GLY A 372 14.32 -3.82 -20.84
CA GLY A 372 14.69 -5.11 -20.31
C GLY A 372 13.62 -6.16 -20.52
N ALA A 373 13.97 -7.41 -20.28
CA ALA A 373 13.06 -8.55 -20.38
C ALA A 373 13.37 -9.66 -19.38
N VAL A 374 12.33 -10.41 -19.00
CA VAL A 374 12.48 -11.70 -18.32
C VAL A 374 11.83 -12.78 -19.16
N THR A 375 12.60 -13.80 -19.52
CA THR A 375 12.09 -14.98 -20.22
C THR A 375 11.71 -16.07 -19.23
N PHE A 376 10.53 -16.65 -19.39
CA PHE A 376 9.99 -17.62 -18.45
C PHE A 376 9.05 -18.63 -19.12
N ARG A 377 8.81 -19.73 -18.43
CA ARG A 377 7.83 -20.74 -18.82
C ARG A 377 7.07 -21.27 -17.60
N CYS A 378 5.78 -21.42 -17.74
CA CYS A 378 4.96 -22.13 -16.77
C CYS A 378 5.04 -23.65 -17.09
N LEU A 379 5.53 -24.43 -16.15
CA LEU A 379 5.67 -25.89 -16.25
C LEU A 379 4.67 -26.61 -15.36
N ASP A 380 4.05 -27.64 -15.90
CA ASP A 380 3.30 -28.63 -15.12
C ASP A 380 4.17 -29.85 -14.77
N SER A 381 3.60 -30.78 -14.00
CA SER A 381 4.34 -31.95 -13.50
C SER A 381 4.88 -32.87 -14.58
N GLN A 382 4.29 -32.90 -15.78
CA GLN A 382 4.75 -33.76 -16.87
C GLN A 382 5.97 -33.17 -17.56
N MET A 383 6.03 -31.85 -17.67
CA MET A 383 7.11 -31.14 -18.34
C MET A 383 8.33 -30.88 -17.44
N LEU A 384 8.14 -30.92 -16.11
CA LEU A 384 9.19 -30.60 -15.13
C LEU A 384 10.44 -31.46 -15.29
N TYR A 385 10.30 -32.78 -15.42
CA TYR A 385 11.45 -33.68 -15.53
C TYR A 385 12.23 -33.45 -16.83
N ALA A 386 11.52 -33.31 -17.94
CA ALA A 386 12.13 -33.08 -19.23
C ALA A 386 12.98 -31.80 -19.25
N ARG A 387 12.55 -30.77 -18.55
CA ARG A 387 13.26 -29.47 -18.50
C ARG A 387 14.33 -29.42 -17.42
N LEU A 388 14.05 -29.91 -16.23
CA LEU A 388 14.97 -29.80 -15.09
C LEU A 388 16.07 -30.89 -15.13
N LYS A 389 15.81 -32.01 -15.77
CA LYS A 389 16.70 -33.20 -15.82
C LYS A 389 17.25 -33.61 -14.45
N SER A 390 16.49 -33.32 -13.39
CA SER A 390 16.84 -33.59 -12.00
C SER A 390 15.66 -34.23 -11.27
N PRO A 391 15.78 -35.55 -10.93
CA PRO A 391 14.73 -36.23 -10.18
C PRO A 391 14.46 -35.62 -8.82
N GLN A 392 15.51 -35.09 -8.15
CA GLN A 392 15.40 -34.49 -6.83
C GLN A 392 14.59 -33.19 -6.85
N LEU A 393 14.88 -32.27 -7.80
CA LEU A 393 14.14 -31.03 -7.95
C LEU A 393 12.70 -31.30 -8.42
N THR A 394 12.50 -32.23 -9.32
CA THR A 394 11.18 -32.65 -9.80
C THR A 394 10.36 -33.23 -8.66
N GLY A 395 10.95 -34.07 -7.82
CA GLY A 395 10.30 -34.64 -6.64
C GLY A 395 9.89 -33.57 -5.62
N LEU A 396 10.77 -32.61 -5.35
CA LEU A 396 10.50 -31.49 -4.43
C LEU A 396 9.32 -30.62 -4.93
N VAL A 397 9.33 -30.25 -6.19
CA VAL A 397 8.26 -29.42 -6.78
C VAL A 397 6.93 -30.16 -6.78
N ARG A 398 6.91 -31.45 -7.11
CA ARG A 398 5.69 -32.28 -7.07
C ARG A 398 5.10 -32.41 -5.68
N GLN A 399 5.92 -32.62 -4.68
CA GLN A 399 5.47 -32.74 -3.29
C GLN A 399 4.92 -31.42 -2.72
N SER A 400 5.48 -30.29 -3.17
CA SER A 400 5.17 -28.99 -2.59
C SER A 400 4.03 -28.25 -3.29
N THR A 401 3.76 -28.50 -4.58
CA THR A 401 2.85 -27.65 -5.40
C THR A 401 1.92 -28.43 -6.32
N GLY A 402 1.79 -29.72 -6.16
CA GLY A 402 1.07 -30.53 -7.16
C GLY A 402 1.71 -30.50 -8.55
N GLY A 403 2.97 -30.06 -8.64
CA GLY A 403 3.78 -30.14 -9.86
C GLY A 403 3.78 -28.89 -10.75
N ARG A 404 3.26 -27.75 -10.29
CA ARG A 404 3.33 -26.48 -11.01
C ARG A 404 4.56 -25.68 -10.60
N ALA A 405 5.37 -25.25 -11.55
CA ALA A 405 6.51 -24.38 -11.33
C ALA A 405 6.71 -23.36 -12.46
N LEU A 406 7.07 -22.14 -12.09
CA LEU A 406 7.56 -21.15 -13.01
C LEU A 406 9.05 -21.40 -13.25
N LEU A 407 9.46 -21.56 -14.49
CA LEU A 407 10.87 -21.60 -14.88
C LEU A 407 11.27 -20.27 -15.48
N ILE A 408 12.21 -19.56 -14.83
CA ILE A 408 12.80 -18.33 -15.32
C ILE A 408 14.12 -18.73 -16.01
N SER A 409 14.22 -18.43 -17.30
CA SER A 409 15.36 -18.82 -18.15
C SER A 409 16.35 -17.68 -18.41
N GLY A 410 15.95 -16.42 -18.23
CA GLY A 410 16.84 -15.28 -18.37
C GLY A 410 16.25 -13.99 -17.88
N VAL A 411 17.10 -13.14 -17.33
CA VAL A 411 16.81 -11.74 -17.02
C VAL A 411 17.77 -10.91 -17.84
N LEU A 412 17.24 -10.20 -18.81
CA LEU A 412 17.95 -9.47 -19.84
C LEU A 412 17.76 -7.97 -19.59
N VAL A 413 18.78 -7.31 -19.07
CA VAL A 413 18.77 -5.86 -18.87
C VAL A 413 20.11 -5.31 -19.32
N PRO A 414 20.14 -4.30 -20.21
CA PRO A 414 21.37 -3.64 -20.62
C PRO A 414 22.15 -3.10 -19.42
N ARG A 415 23.47 -3.03 -19.56
CA ARG A 415 24.32 -2.45 -18.51
C ARG A 415 24.06 -0.96 -18.40
N GLY A 416 23.82 -0.47 -17.19
CA GLY A 416 23.56 0.93 -16.88
C GLY A 416 23.30 1.11 -15.41
N ASP A 417 23.13 2.36 -14.98
CA ASP A 417 22.92 2.72 -13.58
C ASP A 417 21.62 2.14 -13.00
N GLN A 418 20.62 1.92 -13.84
CA GLN A 418 19.30 1.38 -13.46
C GLN A 418 19.17 -0.14 -13.70
N GLN A 419 20.26 -0.83 -14.03
CA GLN A 419 20.22 -2.27 -14.36
C GLN A 419 19.63 -3.11 -13.23
N GLU A 420 19.99 -2.82 -11.98
CA GLU A 420 19.53 -3.55 -10.82
C GLU A 420 18.04 -3.31 -10.57
N GLU A 421 17.60 -2.08 -10.69
CA GLU A 421 16.22 -1.66 -10.48
C GLU A 421 15.28 -2.27 -11.52
N PHE A 422 15.65 -2.20 -12.80
CA PHE A 422 14.86 -2.81 -13.88
C PHE A 422 14.80 -4.33 -13.76
N GLY A 423 15.88 -4.96 -13.35
CA GLY A 423 15.92 -6.39 -13.09
C GLY A 423 14.98 -6.80 -11.95
N GLN A 424 14.92 -6.03 -10.88
CA GLN A 424 13.99 -6.25 -9.74
C GLN A 424 12.54 -6.06 -10.17
N LEU A 425 12.22 -5.00 -10.90
CA LEU A 425 10.87 -4.73 -11.39
C LEU A 425 10.37 -5.87 -12.28
N LEU A 426 11.19 -6.31 -13.23
CA LEU A 426 10.86 -7.42 -14.13
C LEU A 426 10.64 -8.74 -13.40
N LEU A 427 11.49 -9.08 -12.43
CA LEU A 427 11.32 -10.27 -11.62
C LEU A 427 10.06 -10.20 -10.77
N THR A 428 9.77 -9.04 -10.19
CA THR A 428 8.55 -8.82 -9.40
C THR A 428 7.31 -9.02 -10.25
N GLU A 429 7.27 -8.48 -11.47
CA GLU A 429 6.15 -8.65 -12.39
C GLU A 429 5.93 -10.11 -12.77
N VAL A 430 6.99 -10.84 -13.12
CA VAL A 430 6.89 -12.25 -13.48
C VAL A 430 6.45 -13.12 -12.29
N LEU A 431 6.91 -12.82 -11.08
CA LEU A 431 6.47 -13.52 -9.87
C LEU A 431 5.01 -13.20 -9.54
N THR A 432 4.57 -11.96 -9.72
CA THR A 432 3.16 -11.55 -9.56
C THR A 432 2.27 -12.28 -10.57
N LEU A 433 2.72 -12.37 -11.82
CA LEU A 433 2.03 -13.14 -12.86
C LEU A 433 1.95 -14.63 -12.51
N ALA A 434 3.03 -15.20 -11.97
CA ALA A 434 3.06 -16.58 -11.53
C ALA A 434 2.07 -16.84 -10.39
N LEU A 435 2.04 -15.98 -9.38
CA LEU A 435 1.10 -16.07 -8.25
C LEU A 435 -0.36 -15.97 -8.71
N SER A 436 -0.65 -15.06 -9.64
CA SER A 436 -2.00 -14.92 -10.21
C SER A 436 -2.49 -16.17 -10.97
N ARG A 437 -1.55 -17.02 -11.43
CA ARG A 437 -1.79 -18.30 -12.10
C ARG A 437 -1.60 -19.52 -11.18
N GLU A 438 -1.49 -19.31 -9.87
CA GLU A 438 -1.31 -20.35 -8.86
C GLU A 438 0.03 -21.11 -8.96
N TYR A 439 1.08 -20.49 -9.46
CA TYR A 439 2.43 -21.04 -9.44
C TYR A 439 3.19 -20.55 -8.18
N ALA A 440 3.25 -21.38 -7.16
CA ALA A 440 3.87 -21.03 -5.88
C ALA A 440 5.40 -21.20 -5.85
N TYR A 441 6.02 -21.73 -6.92
CA TYR A 441 7.47 -21.93 -6.99
C TYR A 441 8.03 -21.37 -8.29
N GLY A 442 9.07 -20.54 -8.15
CA GLY A 442 9.93 -20.10 -9.22
C GLY A 442 11.27 -20.85 -9.19
N LEU A 443 11.70 -21.33 -10.35
CA LEU A 443 13.01 -21.94 -10.58
C LEU A 443 13.78 -21.04 -11.52
N TYR A 444 14.98 -20.62 -11.12
CA TYR A 444 15.87 -19.90 -12.00
C TYR A 444 16.90 -20.88 -12.62
N CYS A 445 16.79 -21.10 -13.92
CA CYS A 445 17.70 -21.92 -14.69
C CYS A 445 18.18 -21.11 -15.90
N PRO A 446 19.25 -20.30 -15.75
CA PRO A 446 19.72 -19.44 -16.83
C PRO A 446 20.12 -20.26 -18.06
N LEU A 447 19.80 -19.74 -19.23
CA LEU A 447 20.32 -20.24 -20.50
C LEU A 447 21.84 -20.02 -20.55
N GLU A 448 22.56 -20.90 -21.27
CA GLU A 448 23.99 -20.73 -21.49
C GLU A 448 24.27 -19.35 -22.09
N GLY A 449 25.16 -18.58 -21.47
CA GLY A 449 25.48 -17.20 -21.85
C GLY A 449 24.69 -16.10 -21.16
N ALA A 450 23.55 -16.41 -20.49
CA ALA A 450 22.85 -15.44 -19.66
C ALA A 450 23.58 -15.29 -18.31
N ALA A 451 24.12 -14.11 -18.05
CA ALA A 451 25.09 -13.87 -16.99
C ALA A 451 24.60 -14.22 -15.59
N SER A 452 25.51 -14.83 -14.83
CA SER A 452 25.43 -15.17 -13.40
C SER A 452 25.20 -13.96 -12.46
N ALA A 453 25.23 -12.73 -12.94
CA ALA A 453 25.02 -11.51 -12.16
C ALA A 453 23.62 -11.49 -11.49
N PHE A 454 22.58 -11.98 -12.19
CA PHE A 454 21.20 -11.99 -11.68
C PHE A 454 20.86 -13.13 -10.73
N ALA A 455 21.66 -14.18 -10.63
CA ALA A 455 21.45 -15.24 -9.65
C ALA A 455 21.53 -14.72 -8.20
N ARG A 456 22.39 -13.73 -7.95
CA ARG A 456 22.50 -13.05 -6.65
C ARG A 456 21.30 -12.15 -6.36
N GLN A 457 20.74 -11.54 -7.39
CA GLN A 457 19.59 -10.64 -7.30
C GLN A 457 18.28 -11.42 -7.11
N ALA A 458 18.09 -12.48 -7.86
CA ALA A 458 16.98 -13.42 -7.68
C ALA A 458 16.94 -13.98 -6.25
N SER A 459 18.10 -14.27 -5.66
CA SER A 459 18.22 -14.73 -4.28
C SER A 459 17.87 -13.63 -3.25
N LYS A 460 18.20 -12.37 -3.51
CA LYS A 460 17.81 -11.23 -2.66
C LYS A 460 16.31 -10.95 -2.75
N THR A 461 15.74 -10.98 -3.95
CA THR A 461 14.30 -10.78 -4.17
C THR A 461 13.49 -11.92 -3.53
N ALA A 462 13.95 -13.17 -3.63
CA ALA A 462 13.34 -14.30 -2.94
C ALA A 462 13.35 -14.14 -1.41
N SER A 463 14.39 -13.56 -0.83
CA SER A 463 14.45 -13.28 0.60
C SER A 463 13.46 -12.21 1.05
N LEU A 464 13.12 -11.25 0.20
CA LEU A 464 12.08 -10.25 0.44
C LEU A 464 10.67 -10.88 0.44
N PHE A 465 10.43 -11.82 -0.48
CA PHE A 465 9.15 -12.56 -0.53
C PHE A 465 9.01 -13.62 0.57
N GLN A 466 10.10 -14.19 1.08
CA GLN A 466 10.07 -15.09 2.24
C GLN A 466 9.57 -14.42 3.53
N GLY A 467 9.71 -13.09 3.65
CA GLY A 467 9.13 -12.32 4.74
C GLY A 467 7.60 -12.25 4.70
N CYS A 468 7.00 -12.39 3.50
CA CYS A 468 5.55 -12.27 3.30
C CYS A 468 4.79 -13.60 3.42
N SER A 469 5.46 -14.74 3.22
CA SER A 469 4.83 -16.07 3.31
C SER A 469 5.29 -16.83 4.57
N GLY A 470 4.60 -16.60 5.69
CA GLY A 470 4.86 -17.30 6.96
C GLY A 470 4.49 -18.78 6.98
N SER A 471 4.47 -19.49 5.84
CA SER A 471 4.17 -20.91 5.81
C SER A 471 5.39 -21.77 6.11
N SER A 472 5.21 -22.83 6.94
CA SER A 472 6.25 -23.80 7.28
C SER A 472 6.87 -24.49 6.05
N THR A 473 6.17 -24.47 4.93
CA THR A 473 6.56 -25.04 3.63
C THR A 473 7.66 -24.19 2.96
N ALA A 474 7.58 -22.86 3.07
CA ALA A 474 8.60 -21.95 2.54
C ALA A 474 9.94 -22.08 3.25
N ARG A 475 9.93 -22.34 4.58
CA ARG A 475 11.17 -22.58 5.36
C ARG A 475 11.86 -23.89 4.96
N ARG A 476 11.12 -24.94 4.62
CA ARG A 476 11.69 -26.21 4.14
C ARG A 476 12.31 -26.06 2.75
N ALA A 477 11.69 -25.28 1.86
CA ALA A 477 12.24 -24.98 0.54
C ALA A 477 13.54 -24.15 0.63
N ALA A 478 13.60 -23.17 1.53
CA ALA A 478 14.79 -22.35 1.77
C ALA A 478 15.96 -23.15 2.37
N SER A 479 15.68 -24.13 3.26
CA SER A 479 16.71 -25.03 3.80
C SER A 479 17.24 -26.00 2.73
N ALA A 480 16.38 -26.44 1.81
CA ALA A 480 16.77 -27.29 0.68
C ALA A 480 17.62 -26.52 -0.35
N SER A 481 17.33 -25.23 -0.60
CA SER A 481 18.14 -24.40 -1.50
C SER A 481 19.54 -24.14 -0.97
N ARG A 482 19.72 -23.97 0.36
CA ARG A 482 21.03 -23.88 1.00
C ARG A 482 21.82 -25.19 0.90
N ALA A 483 21.14 -26.33 1.04
CA ALA A 483 21.81 -27.67 0.93
C ALA A 483 22.28 -27.97 -0.50
N VAL A 484 21.60 -27.46 -1.52
CA VAL A 484 22.01 -27.62 -2.94
C VAL A 484 23.16 -26.68 -3.32
N SER A 485 23.22 -25.48 -2.72
CA SER A 485 24.29 -24.50 -2.98
C SER A 485 25.67 -24.92 -2.42
N THR A 486 25.70 -25.73 -1.37
CA THR A 486 26.97 -26.13 -0.69
C THR A 486 27.63 -27.38 -1.25
N LYS A 487 27.04 -28.05 -2.25
CA LYS A 487 27.58 -29.31 -2.82
C LYS A 487 28.13 -29.24 -4.26
N SER A 488 28.32 -28.06 -4.83
CA SER A 488 28.77 -27.95 -6.23
C SER A 488 30.10 -27.18 -6.41
N GLU A 489 31.16 -27.62 -5.72
CA GLU A 489 32.51 -27.08 -5.94
C GLU A 489 33.38 -27.87 -6.97
N SER A 490 32.80 -28.62 -7.85
CA SER A 490 33.62 -29.30 -8.89
C SER A 490 32.86 -29.61 -10.17
N SER A 491 32.44 -28.58 -10.90
CA SER A 491 32.18 -28.60 -12.35
C SER A 491 31.60 -27.23 -12.81
N PRO A 492 31.88 -26.72 -13.98
CA PRO A 492 31.29 -25.51 -14.51
C PRO A 492 29.86 -25.83 -14.98
N SER A 493 28.94 -25.93 -14.06
CA SER A 493 27.55 -26.26 -14.34
C SER A 493 26.60 -25.39 -13.54
N VAL A 494 25.95 -24.49 -14.27
CA VAL A 494 24.60 -23.98 -14.05
C VAL A 494 24.24 -23.79 -12.56
N ALA A 495 24.43 -22.59 -12.05
CA ALA A 495 23.85 -22.18 -10.75
C ALA A 495 22.32 -22.24 -10.84
N ARG A 496 21.70 -23.21 -10.14
CA ARG A 496 20.26 -23.38 -10.04
C ARG A 496 19.81 -22.84 -8.69
N ALA A 497 19.04 -21.77 -8.70
CA ALA A 497 18.42 -21.25 -7.48
C ALA A 497 16.92 -21.58 -7.47
N LEU A 498 16.43 -22.11 -6.35
CA LEU A 498 15.01 -22.29 -6.09
C LEU A 498 14.49 -21.01 -5.43
N ILE A 499 13.55 -20.35 -6.04
CA ILE A 499 12.88 -19.16 -5.52
C ILE A 499 11.47 -19.58 -5.12
N ALA A 500 11.13 -19.43 -3.84
CA ALA A 500 9.76 -19.60 -3.37
C ALA A 500 9.04 -18.25 -3.48
N ALA A 501 7.91 -18.24 -4.19
CA ALA A 501 7.04 -17.08 -4.33
C ALA A 501 6.06 -16.94 -3.14
#